data_6515408d6e6f14fec06a47e473671fc4
#
_entry.id   6515408d6e6f14fec06a47e473671fc4
#
_cell.length_a   1.000
_cell.length_b   1.000
_cell.length_c   1.000
_cell.angle_alpha   90.00
_cell.angle_beta   90.00
_cell.angle_gamma   90.00
#
_symmetry.space_group_name_H-M   'P 1'
#
loop_
_entity.id
_entity.type
_entity.pdbx_description
1 polymer ?
#
loop_
_entity_poly.entity_id
_entity_poly.type
_entity_poly.pdbx_seq_one_letter_code
_entity_poly.pdbx_strand_id
1 'polypeptide(L)'
;MALRPLSFLLAALLASSAAWAAAPAEVEVFKSPHCGCCKGWVEHLRQNGFKVTTHDVNDVPAARAKLGMPDRLGSCHTAKVGGYVVEGHVPAADIQHLLKEKPKALGLAVPSMPPGSPGMESPKPVPYDTLLVQADGSTRVFAHH
;
A
#
# COMPACT_ATOMS: atom_id res chain seq x y z
N MET A 1 -66.88 30.58 20.58
CA MET A 1 -65.98 30.15 19.51
C MET A 1 -64.57 30.16 20.06
N ALA A 2 -64.02 29.00 20.39
CA ALA A 2 -62.69 28.85 20.96
C ALA A 2 -61.81 28.16 19.92
N LEU A 3 -60.74 28.88 19.41
CA LEU A 3 -59.73 28.34 18.54
C LEU A 3 -58.72 27.56 19.37
N ARG A 4 -58.53 26.28 19.06
CA ARG A 4 -57.48 25.44 19.63
C ARG A 4 -56.22 25.59 18.74
N PRO A 5 -55.02 25.83 19.34
CA PRO A 5 -53.78 25.81 18.55
C PRO A 5 -53.34 24.38 18.30
N LEU A 6 -53.07 24.08 17.02
CA LEU A 6 -52.53 22.84 16.56
C LEU A 6 -50.98 22.85 16.77
N SER A 7 -50.52 22.15 17.80
CA SER A 7 -49.06 21.98 18.05
C SER A 7 -48.47 20.95 17.06
N PHE A 8 -47.75 21.42 16.10
CA PHE A 8 -46.89 20.54 15.25
C PHE A 8 -45.65 20.12 16.01
N LEU A 9 -45.60 18.89 16.48
CA LEU A 9 -44.37 18.23 16.94
C LEU A 9 -43.52 17.86 15.73
N LEU A 10 -42.45 18.62 15.50
CA LEU A 10 -41.42 18.33 14.51
C LEU A 10 -40.48 17.28 15.10
N ALA A 11 -40.67 16.00 14.80
CA ALA A 11 -39.77 14.94 15.18
C ALA A 11 -38.53 15.00 14.26
N ALA A 12 -37.43 15.52 14.77
CA ALA A 12 -36.14 15.49 14.09
C ALA A 12 -35.56 14.07 14.15
N LEU A 13 -35.63 13.33 13.04
CA LEU A 13 -34.91 12.08 12.87
C LEU A 13 -33.40 12.40 12.74
N LEU A 14 -32.63 12.18 13.80
CA LEU A 14 -31.18 12.13 13.76
C LEU A 14 -30.77 10.81 13.06
N ALA A 15 -30.53 10.88 11.77
CA ALA A 15 -29.90 9.80 11.03
C ALA A 15 -28.42 9.70 11.45
N SER A 16 -28.10 8.81 12.38
CA SER A 16 -26.73 8.45 12.72
C SER A 16 -26.13 7.72 11.53
N SER A 17 -25.34 8.41 10.70
CA SER A 17 -24.49 7.81 9.69
C SER A 17 -23.38 7.02 10.38
N ALA A 18 -23.55 5.71 10.55
CA ALA A 18 -22.49 4.83 10.96
C ALA A 18 -21.42 4.86 9.85
N ALA A 19 -20.30 5.54 10.12
CA ALA A 19 -19.13 5.47 9.25
C ALA A 19 -18.60 4.02 9.30
N TRP A 20 -18.86 3.27 8.24
CA TRP A 20 -18.29 1.93 8.07
C TRP A 20 -16.80 2.12 7.83
N ALA A 21 -15.99 1.89 8.85
CA ALA A 21 -14.54 1.83 8.67
C ALA A 21 -14.22 0.72 7.68
N ALA A 22 -13.63 1.07 6.54
CA ALA A 22 -13.19 0.08 5.57
C ALA A 22 -12.21 -0.88 6.24
N ALA A 23 -12.34 -2.20 5.99
CA ALA A 23 -11.42 -3.19 6.51
C ALA A 23 -9.99 -2.86 6.05
N PRO A 24 -8.97 -3.09 6.91
CA PRO A 24 -7.56 -2.91 6.55
C PRO A 24 -7.23 -3.65 5.25
N ALA A 25 -6.54 -2.98 4.32
CA ALA A 25 -6.08 -3.64 3.11
C ALA A 25 -5.07 -4.73 3.46
N GLU A 26 -5.24 -5.91 2.88
CA GLU A 26 -4.37 -7.05 3.10
C GLU A 26 -3.22 -7.04 2.09
N VAL A 27 -2.00 -7.21 2.60
CA VAL A 27 -0.75 -7.29 1.82
C VAL A 27 -0.13 -8.67 2.01
N GLU A 28 0.11 -9.38 0.91
CA GLU A 28 0.88 -10.62 0.91
C GLU A 28 2.30 -10.34 0.46
N VAL A 29 3.29 -10.64 1.29
CA VAL A 29 4.72 -10.34 1.05
C VAL A 29 5.50 -11.63 0.84
N PHE A 30 6.22 -11.73 -0.25
CA PHE A 30 7.15 -12.83 -0.58
C PHE A 30 8.58 -12.33 -0.37
N LYS A 31 9.30 -12.90 0.59
CA LYS A 31 10.62 -12.45 1.02
C LYS A 31 11.52 -13.62 1.44
N SER A 32 12.83 -13.38 1.47
CA SER A 32 13.75 -14.33 2.11
C SER A 32 13.53 -14.36 3.63
N PRO A 33 13.61 -15.54 4.27
CA PRO A 33 13.53 -15.66 5.75
C PRO A 33 14.62 -14.85 6.49
N HIS A 34 15.76 -14.59 5.83
CA HIS A 34 16.90 -13.90 6.40
C HIS A 34 16.94 -12.39 6.11
N CYS A 35 15.95 -11.85 5.41
CA CYS A 35 15.91 -10.44 5.02
C CYS A 35 15.49 -9.54 6.19
N GLY A 36 16.46 -8.88 6.83
CA GLY A 36 16.20 -7.96 7.95
C GLY A 36 15.43 -6.70 7.54
N CYS A 37 15.83 -6.05 6.45
CA CYS A 37 15.17 -4.85 5.92
C CYS A 37 13.72 -5.12 5.48
N CYS A 38 13.43 -6.33 4.97
CA CYS A 38 12.08 -6.74 4.65
C CYS A 38 11.18 -6.78 5.90
N LYS A 39 11.73 -7.20 7.05
CA LYS A 39 11.00 -7.18 8.33
C LYS A 39 10.67 -5.74 8.74
N GLY A 40 11.62 -4.82 8.58
CA GLY A 40 11.41 -3.39 8.83
C GLY A 40 10.30 -2.81 7.95
N TRP A 41 10.29 -3.14 6.65
CA TRP A 41 9.22 -2.70 5.74
C TRP A 41 7.86 -3.29 6.11
N VAL A 42 7.78 -4.57 6.46
CA VAL A 42 6.54 -5.22 6.93
C VAL A 42 6.00 -4.51 8.16
N GLU A 43 6.86 -4.17 9.12
CA GLU A 43 6.47 -3.45 10.32
C GLU A 43 5.98 -2.03 9.99
N HIS A 44 6.67 -1.31 9.09
CA HIS A 44 6.21 -0.03 8.57
C HIS A 44 4.78 -0.11 8.00
N LEU A 45 4.46 -1.13 7.22
CA LEU A 45 3.11 -1.31 6.69
C LEU A 45 2.07 -1.55 7.79
N ARG A 46 2.39 -2.41 8.78
CA ARG A 46 1.50 -2.70 9.91
C ARG A 46 1.21 -1.45 10.73
N GLN A 47 2.22 -0.63 11.01
CA GLN A 47 2.09 0.64 11.72
C GLN A 47 1.23 1.66 10.95
N ASN A 48 1.13 1.51 9.63
CA ASN A 48 0.30 2.34 8.76
C ASN A 48 -1.06 1.70 8.39
N GLY A 49 -1.51 0.71 9.18
CA GLY A 49 -2.87 0.18 9.12
C GLY A 49 -3.10 -0.93 8.08
N PHE A 50 -2.04 -1.51 7.51
CA PHE A 50 -2.16 -2.68 6.64
C PHE A 50 -2.19 -3.99 7.45
N LYS A 51 -3.00 -4.94 7.01
CA LYS A 51 -2.88 -6.34 7.45
C LYS A 51 -1.85 -7.03 6.58
N VAL A 52 -0.76 -7.53 7.18
CA VAL A 52 0.36 -8.08 6.41
C VAL A 52 0.57 -9.56 6.73
N THR A 53 0.48 -10.39 5.69
CA THR A 53 0.85 -11.81 5.69
C THR A 53 2.18 -11.98 4.97
N THR A 54 3.12 -12.73 5.55
CA THR A 54 4.44 -12.97 4.97
C THR A 54 4.60 -14.43 4.56
N HIS A 55 5.21 -14.64 3.39
CA HIS A 55 5.61 -15.94 2.86
C HIS A 55 7.12 -15.95 2.69
N ASP A 56 7.79 -16.79 3.47
CA ASP A 56 9.23 -16.99 3.30
C ASP A 56 9.48 -17.86 2.06
N VAL A 57 10.29 -17.34 1.13
CA VAL A 57 10.63 -17.99 -0.13
C VAL A 57 12.14 -18.03 -0.31
N ASN A 58 12.64 -19.09 -0.96
CA ASN A 58 14.07 -19.23 -1.26
C ASN A 58 14.49 -18.46 -2.53
N ASP A 59 13.54 -18.15 -3.40
CA ASP A 59 13.78 -17.49 -4.69
C ASP A 59 12.78 -16.34 -4.88
N VAL A 60 13.17 -15.15 -4.41
CA VAL A 60 12.38 -13.91 -4.54
C VAL A 60 12.27 -13.48 -6.02
N PRO A 61 13.32 -13.56 -6.88
CA PRO A 61 13.20 -13.33 -8.31
C PRO A 61 12.13 -14.19 -8.99
N ALA A 62 12.04 -15.49 -8.66
CA ALA A 62 11.00 -16.35 -9.20
C ALA A 62 9.59 -15.94 -8.73
N ALA A 63 9.44 -15.52 -7.47
CA ALA A 63 8.17 -14.99 -6.94
C ALA A 63 7.78 -13.69 -7.66
N ARG A 64 8.74 -12.77 -7.87
CA ARG A 64 8.58 -11.52 -8.64
C ARG A 64 8.10 -11.79 -10.06
N ALA A 65 8.77 -12.71 -10.77
CA ALA A 65 8.43 -13.08 -12.14
C ALA A 65 7.00 -13.64 -12.25
N LYS A 66 6.57 -14.47 -11.29
CA LYS A 66 5.19 -14.99 -11.22
C LYS A 66 4.14 -13.89 -11.05
N LEU A 67 4.49 -12.79 -10.42
CA LEU A 67 3.61 -11.62 -10.26
C LEU A 67 3.68 -10.67 -11.46
N GLY A 68 4.55 -10.92 -12.44
CA GLY A 68 4.69 -10.12 -13.65
C GLY A 68 5.53 -8.85 -13.48
N MET A 69 6.17 -8.66 -12.32
CA MET A 69 7.04 -7.50 -12.10
C MET A 69 8.36 -7.70 -12.84
N PRO A 70 8.79 -6.73 -13.68
CA PRO A 70 10.05 -6.83 -14.41
C PRO A 70 11.27 -6.95 -13.48
N ASP A 71 12.18 -7.88 -13.79
CA ASP A 71 13.35 -8.15 -12.93
C ASP A 71 14.29 -6.96 -12.78
N ARG A 72 14.37 -6.07 -13.79
CA ARG A 72 15.15 -4.83 -13.72
C ARG A 72 14.67 -3.85 -12.63
N LEU A 73 13.44 -4.03 -12.11
CA LEU A 73 12.87 -3.24 -11.02
C LEU A 73 13.04 -3.95 -9.67
N GLY A 74 13.74 -5.06 -9.64
CA GLY A 74 13.86 -5.94 -8.50
C GLY A 74 14.47 -5.31 -7.25
N SER A 75 13.95 -5.74 -6.11
CA SER A 75 14.42 -5.44 -4.78
C SER A 75 14.52 -6.74 -3.95
N CYS A 76 14.54 -6.64 -2.63
CA CYS A 76 14.70 -7.78 -1.72
C CYS A 76 13.41 -8.52 -1.39
N HIS A 77 12.25 -7.99 -1.77
CA HIS A 77 10.94 -8.62 -1.63
C HIS A 77 9.97 -8.13 -2.69
N THR A 78 8.93 -8.91 -2.93
CA THR A 78 7.79 -8.55 -3.76
C THR A 78 6.49 -8.83 -3.03
N ALA A 79 5.42 -8.10 -3.31
CA ALA A 79 4.16 -8.21 -2.60
C ALA A 79 2.95 -8.02 -3.52
N LYS A 80 1.77 -8.42 -3.02
CA LYS A 80 0.46 -8.14 -3.63
C LYS A 80 -0.42 -7.36 -2.67
N VAL A 81 -1.16 -6.40 -3.19
CA VAL A 81 -2.18 -5.65 -2.45
C VAL A 81 -3.27 -5.14 -3.39
N GLY A 82 -4.54 -5.42 -3.10
CA GLY A 82 -5.67 -4.87 -3.86
C GLY A 82 -5.63 -5.10 -5.37
N GLY A 83 -5.02 -6.21 -5.84
CA GLY A 83 -4.82 -6.53 -7.25
C GLY A 83 -3.55 -5.94 -7.88
N TYR A 84 -2.78 -5.15 -7.13
CA TYR A 84 -1.50 -4.58 -7.56
C TYR A 84 -0.31 -5.38 -7.05
N VAL A 85 0.80 -5.26 -7.75
CA VAL A 85 2.12 -5.75 -7.30
C VAL A 85 2.90 -4.59 -6.72
N VAL A 86 3.56 -4.83 -5.59
CA VAL A 86 4.44 -3.85 -4.93
C VAL A 86 5.82 -4.46 -4.79
N GLU A 87 6.81 -3.82 -5.38
CA GLU A 87 8.19 -4.29 -5.39
C GLU A 87 9.06 -3.39 -4.51
N GLY A 88 9.75 -4.00 -3.54
CA GLY A 88 10.71 -3.32 -2.68
C GLY A 88 10.08 -2.35 -1.66
N HIS A 89 10.86 -1.38 -1.23
CA HIS A 89 10.62 -0.54 -0.06
C HIS A 89 9.69 0.65 -0.33
N VAL A 90 8.56 0.39 -1.01
CA VAL A 90 7.52 1.40 -1.30
C VAL A 90 6.90 1.91 -0.01
N PRO A 91 6.83 3.24 0.21
CA PRO A 91 6.17 3.82 1.39
C PRO A 91 4.69 3.46 1.48
N ALA A 92 4.21 3.24 2.70
CA ALA A 92 2.81 2.92 2.96
C ALA A 92 1.85 3.98 2.40
N ALA A 93 2.23 5.26 2.46
CA ALA A 93 1.44 6.37 1.91
C ALA A 93 1.23 6.24 0.39
N ASP A 94 2.25 5.79 -0.34
CA ASP A 94 2.15 5.58 -1.79
C ASP A 94 1.23 4.40 -2.11
N ILE A 95 1.29 3.32 -1.33
CA ILE A 95 0.39 2.18 -1.48
C ILE A 95 -1.05 2.61 -1.18
N GLN A 96 -1.29 3.40 -0.13
CA GLN A 96 -2.61 3.95 0.18
C GLN A 96 -3.13 4.84 -0.96
N HIS A 97 -2.26 5.69 -1.52
CA HIS A 97 -2.58 6.54 -2.67
C HIS A 97 -2.95 5.70 -3.90
N LEU A 98 -2.16 4.68 -4.24
CA LEU A 98 -2.45 3.73 -5.32
C LEU A 98 -3.82 3.07 -5.15
N LEU A 99 -4.13 2.56 -3.95
CA LEU A 99 -5.39 1.90 -3.64
C LEU A 99 -6.60 2.84 -3.71
N LYS A 100 -6.39 4.13 -3.44
CA LYS A 100 -7.41 5.17 -3.56
C LYS A 100 -7.66 5.56 -5.01
N GLU A 101 -6.61 5.86 -5.77
CA GLU A 101 -6.70 6.33 -7.16
C GLU A 101 -7.08 5.21 -8.15
N LYS A 102 -6.70 3.97 -7.84
CA LYS A 102 -6.97 2.77 -8.66
C LYS A 102 -6.60 2.93 -10.14
N PRO A 103 -5.39 3.41 -10.46
CA PRO A 103 -4.99 3.54 -11.85
C PRO A 103 -4.90 2.17 -12.52
N LYS A 104 -5.09 2.15 -13.86
CA LYS A 104 -4.82 0.94 -14.64
C LYS A 104 -3.29 0.76 -14.76
N ALA A 105 -2.72 -0.10 -13.93
CA ALA A 105 -1.29 -0.36 -13.84
C ALA A 105 -1.03 -1.76 -13.28
N LEU A 106 0.19 -2.26 -13.42
CA LEU A 106 0.64 -3.47 -12.72
C LEU A 106 0.82 -3.20 -11.23
N GLY A 107 1.43 -2.07 -10.85
CA GLY A 107 1.68 -1.74 -9.47
C GLY A 107 2.74 -0.66 -9.25
N LEU A 108 3.42 -0.71 -8.11
CA LEU A 108 4.48 0.21 -7.72
C LEU A 108 5.81 -0.52 -7.54
N ALA A 109 6.92 0.21 -7.76
CA ALA A 109 8.25 -0.28 -7.47
C ALA A 109 9.14 0.83 -6.88
N VAL A 110 9.93 0.46 -5.87
CA VAL A 110 11.15 1.15 -5.46
C VAL A 110 12.29 0.18 -5.74
N PRO A 111 12.96 0.29 -6.91
CA PRO A 111 14.02 -0.63 -7.28
C PRO A 111 15.21 -0.56 -6.33
N SER A 112 15.91 -1.69 -6.15
CA SER A 112 17.00 -1.82 -5.20
C SER A 112 16.57 -1.57 -3.74
N MET A 113 17.42 -0.98 -2.92
CA MET A 113 17.20 -0.74 -1.49
C MET A 113 17.78 0.63 -1.11
N PRO A 114 17.16 1.75 -1.54
CA PRO A 114 17.74 3.07 -1.30
C PRO A 114 17.77 3.39 0.19
N PRO A 115 18.92 3.87 0.71
CA PRO A 115 19.03 4.33 2.08
C PRO A 115 18.03 5.45 2.38
N GLY A 116 17.26 5.30 3.46
CA GLY A 116 16.17 6.21 3.84
C GLY A 116 14.78 5.76 3.44
N SER A 117 14.66 4.76 2.57
CA SER A 117 13.34 4.14 2.31
C SER A 117 12.86 3.32 3.53
N PRO A 118 11.55 3.07 3.68
CA PRO A 118 11.01 2.34 4.84
C PRO A 118 11.66 0.95 5.01
N GLY A 119 12.20 0.66 6.19
CA GLY A 119 12.96 -0.54 6.49
C GLY A 119 14.45 -0.47 6.09
N MET A 120 14.86 0.65 5.49
CA MET A 120 16.24 0.98 5.13
C MET A 120 16.66 2.31 5.77
N GLU A 121 16.26 2.53 7.01
CA GLU A 121 16.55 3.74 7.77
C GLU A 121 18.07 4.00 7.78
N SER A 122 18.46 5.24 7.51
CA SER A 122 19.85 5.63 7.36
C SER A 122 20.12 7.02 7.93
N PRO A 123 21.25 7.27 8.60
CA PRO A 123 21.69 8.61 8.98
C PRO A 123 22.06 9.49 7.77
N LYS A 124 22.19 8.88 6.59
CA LYS A 124 22.48 9.54 5.31
C LYS A 124 21.50 9.05 4.26
N PRO A 125 20.23 9.49 4.31
CA PRO A 125 19.25 9.10 3.30
C PRO A 125 19.64 9.67 1.93
N VAL A 126 19.20 9.00 0.88
CA VAL A 126 19.36 9.46 -0.49
C VAL A 126 17.99 9.66 -1.12
N PRO A 127 17.81 10.63 -2.03
CA PRO A 127 16.58 10.76 -2.79
C PRO A 127 16.30 9.49 -3.60
N TYR A 128 15.03 9.10 -3.68
CA TYR A 128 14.58 7.97 -4.50
C TYR A 128 13.16 8.22 -5.02
N ASP A 129 12.78 7.45 -6.03
CA ASP A 129 11.45 7.53 -6.62
C ASP A 129 10.65 6.26 -6.37
N THR A 130 9.37 6.41 -6.08
CA THR A 130 8.39 5.35 -6.29
C THR A 130 7.92 5.42 -7.73
N LEU A 131 8.03 4.30 -8.45
CA LEU A 131 7.64 4.17 -9.85
C LEU A 131 6.28 3.50 -9.98
N LEU A 132 5.38 4.05 -10.81
CA LEU A 132 4.21 3.34 -11.29
C LEU A 132 4.63 2.46 -12.47
N VAL A 133 4.35 1.17 -12.37
CA VAL A 133 4.70 0.15 -13.36
C VAL A 133 3.46 -0.22 -14.16
N GLN A 134 3.54 -0.09 -15.49
CA GLN A 134 2.45 -0.45 -16.40
C GLN A 134 2.45 -1.96 -16.71
N ALA A 135 1.36 -2.45 -17.28
CA ALA A 135 1.24 -3.87 -17.65
C ALA A 135 2.27 -4.30 -18.72
N ASP A 136 2.74 -3.39 -19.57
CA ASP A 136 3.82 -3.62 -20.55
C ASP A 136 5.22 -3.53 -19.94
N GLY A 137 5.31 -3.28 -18.64
CA GLY A 137 6.55 -3.10 -17.89
C GLY A 137 7.14 -1.68 -17.97
N SER A 138 6.60 -0.76 -18.78
CA SER A 138 7.04 0.63 -18.77
C SER A 138 6.77 1.30 -17.42
N THR A 139 7.51 2.36 -17.09
CA THR A 139 7.43 3.04 -15.80
C THR A 139 7.31 4.55 -15.97
N ARG A 140 6.65 5.18 -14.99
CA ARG A 140 6.70 6.62 -14.75
C ARG A 140 6.85 6.90 -13.26
N VAL A 141 7.38 8.05 -12.91
CA VAL A 141 7.45 8.46 -11.50
C VAL A 141 6.04 8.60 -10.94
N PHE A 142 5.81 8.00 -9.79
CA PHE A 142 4.57 8.09 -9.02
C PHE A 142 4.72 9.08 -7.86
N ALA A 143 5.86 9.02 -7.15
CA ALA A 143 6.20 9.93 -6.06
C ALA A 143 7.73 10.10 -5.97
N HIS A 144 8.16 11.27 -5.48
CA HIS A 144 9.55 11.58 -5.13
C HIS A 144 9.73 11.59 -3.61
N HIS A 145 10.85 11.10 -3.11
CA HIS A 145 11.19 11.02 -1.68
C HIS A 145 12.59 11.56 -1.38
#